data_3519569f1640f1230853473248f24d1a
#
_entry.id   3519569f1640f1230853473248f24d1a
#
_cell.length_a   1.000
_cell.length_b   1.000
_cell.length_c   1.000
_cell.angle_alpha   90.00
_cell.angle_beta   90.00
_cell.angle_gamma   90.00
#
_symmetry.space_group_name_H-M   'P 1'
#
loop_
_entity.id
_entity.type
_entity.pdbx_description
1 polymer ?
#
loop_
_entity_poly.entity_id
_entity_poly.type
_entity_poly.pdbx_seq_one_letter_code
_entity_poly.pdbx_strand_id
1 'polypeptide(L)'
;MIDIKFLRENPDIVKQNIKNKFQDAKLPLVDEVIKLDAEYRAFKLEADTLRGGRNKLSKQIGALMAQGKREEAEAVKAEVSRNAKRLAELEVLEEEYQEKIKKIMMIIPNIIDPSVPIGKDDSENVEVQKYGEPTVPEYEIPYHTEIMEALSGIDLDSARKVAGNGFYYLMGDIARLHSSIISYARDFMIDRGFTYCIPPFMIRSEVVTGVMSFAEMEAMMYKIEGEDLYLIGTSEHSMIGKYIDTIVNEDDLPHALTSYSPCFRKEKGAHGIEERGVYRIHQFEKQEMVVVCKPEDSPVWFDKLWQNTVDLFRTLDIPVRTLECCSGDLADLKVKSIDVEAWSPRQKKYFEVGSCSNLGDAQARRLRIRVNGKDGKYFAHTLNNTVVAPPRMLIAFLENNMNADGSINIPKALQPYMGGKALICKK
;
A
#
# COMPACT_ATOMS: atom_id res chain seq x y z
N MET A 1 -0.40 1.60 -11.06
CA MET A 1 -0.16 2.12 -12.44
C MET A 1 -1.37 1.77 -13.27
N ILE A 2 -1.99 2.74 -13.93
CA ILE A 2 -3.14 2.48 -14.83
C ILE A 2 -2.71 1.73 -16.09
N ASP A 3 -3.69 1.20 -16.83
CA ASP A 3 -3.45 0.54 -18.11
C ASP A 3 -3.07 1.59 -19.19
N ILE A 4 -1.96 1.39 -19.90
CA ILE A 4 -1.55 2.29 -20.99
C ILE A 4 -2.54 2.29 -22.16
N LYS A 5 -3.22 1.15 -22.41
CA LYS A 5 -4.27 1.06 -23.41
C LYS A 5 -5.47 1.91 -23.01
N PHE A 6 -5.89 1.81 -21.74
CA PHE A 6 -6.96 2.65 -21.19
C PHE A 6 -6.62 4.15 -21.31
N LEU A 7 -5.39 4.54 -20.91
CA LEU A 7 -4.93 5.94 -21.02
C LEU A 7 -4.99 6.45 -22.45
N ARG A 8 -4.53 5.64 -23.40
CA ARG A 8 -4.52 6.00 -24.83
C ARG A 8 -5.92 6.14 -25.41
N GLU A 9 -6.84 5.24 -25.02
CA GLU A 9 -8.22 5.23 -25.53
C GLU A 9 -9.12 6.26 -24.83
N ASN A 10 -8.77 6.65 -23.59
CA ASN A 10 -9.57 7.52 -22.74
C ASN A 10 -8.75 8.66 -22.10
N PRO A 11 -7.97 9.45 -22.87
CA PRO A 11 -7.09 10.47 -22.29
C PRO A 11 -7.84 11.53 -21.49
N ASP A 12 -9.05 11.90 -21.91
CA ASP A 12 -9.87 12.91 -21.24
C ASP A 12 -10.35 12.43 -19.85
N ILE A 13 -10.67 11.14 -19.72
CA ILE A 13 -11.02 10.54 -18.42
C ILE A 13 -9.82 10.61 -17.47
N VAL A 14 -8.62 10.26 -17.96
CA VAL A 14 -7.40 10.32 -17.14
C VAL A 14 -7.08 11.76 -16.75
N LYS A 15 -7.19 12.73 -17.67
CA LYS A 15 -6.99 14.15 -17.36
C LYS A 15 -8.02 14.68 -16.36
N GLN A 16 -9.30 14.28 -16.48
CA GLN A 16 -10.33 14.67 -15.53
C GLN A 16 -10.06 14.07 -14.14
N ASN A 17 -9.62 12.82 -14.08
CA ASN A 17 -9.22 12.18 -12.82
C ASN A 17 -8.04 12.92 -12.13
N ILE A 18 -7.04 13.35 -12.89
CA ILE A 18 -5.92 14.17 -12.39
C ILE A 18 -6.44 15.48 -11.80
N LYS A 19 -7.38 16.15 -12.47
CA LYS A 19 -8.03 17.38 -11.96
C LYS A 19 -8.82 17.11 -10.69
N ASN A 20 -9.62 16.03 -10.67
CA ASN A 20 -10.38 15.62 -9.49
C ASN A 20 -9.49 15.35 -8.27
N LYS A 21 -8.25 14.93 -8.50
CA LYS A 21 -7.23 14.74 -7.45
C LYS A 21 -6.40 16.01 -7.15
N PHE A 22 -6.74 17.15 -7.74
CA PHE A 22 -6.02 18.42 -7.56
C PHE A 22 -4.53 18.35 -7.90
N GLN A 23 -4.17 17.57 -8.92
CA GLN A 23 -2.80 17.30 -9.35
C GLN A 23 -2.50 17.87 -10.74
N ASP A 24 -2.99 19.06 -11.07
CA ASP A 24 -2.94 19.66 -12.42
C ASP A 24 -1.55 19.69 -13.05
N ALA A 25 -0.49 19.76 -12.24
CA ALA A 25 0.89 19.68 -12.71
C ALA A 25 1.21 18.38 -13.47
N LYS A 26 0.43 17.32 -13.29
CA LYS A 26 0.58 16.03 -13.97
C LYS A 26 -0.18 15.94 -15.32
N LEU A 27 -1.01 16.92 -15.67
CA LEU A 27 -1.79 16.91 -16.91
C LEU A 27 -0.94 16.73 -18.18
N PRO A 28 0.22 17.43 -18.34
CA PRO A 28 1.06 17.28 -19.54
C PRO A 28 1.61 15.87 -19.72
N LEU A 29 1.77 15.09 -18.61
CA LEU A 29 2.31 13.74 -18.66
C LEU A 29 1.42 12.77 -19.46
N VAL A 30 0.11 13.03 -19.53
CA VAL A 30 -0.84 12.21 -20.31
C VAL A 30 -0.52 12.31 -21.80
N ASP A 31 -0.34 13.53 -22.31
CA ASP A 31 -0.02 13.74 -23.74
C ASP A 31 1.38 13.24 -24.06
N GLU A 32 2.34 13.41 -23.15
CA GLU A 32 3.70 12.90 -23.31
C GLU A 32 3.73 11.39 -23.43
N VAL A 33 3.00 10.66 -22.57
CA VAL A 33 2.90 9.19 -22.65
C VAL A 33 2.28 8.75 -23.96
N ILE A 34 1.20 9.40 -24.42
CA ILE A 34 0.55 9.05 -25.70
C ILE A 34 1.53 9.19 -26.86
N LYS A 35 2.32 10.26 -26.88
CA LYS A 35 3.36 10.49 -27.90
C LYS A 35 4.43 9.40 -27.85
N LEU A 36 5.00 9.14 -26.68
CA LEU A 36 6.03 8.11 -26.49
C LEU A 36 5.52 6.71 -26.84
N ASP A 37 4.28 6.38 -26.48
CA ASP A 37 3.66 5.09 -26.83
C ASP A 37 3.45 4.95 -28.35
N ALA A 38 3.08 6.02 -29.03
CA ALA A 38 2.94 6.00 -30.49
C ALA A 38 4.29 5.73 -31.18
N GLU A 39 5.35 6.41 -30.75
CA GLU A 39 6.71 6.23 -31.26
C GLU A 39 7.23 4.81 -30.93
N TYR A 40 7.06 4.35 -29.70
CA TYR A 40 7.42 2.99 -29.29
C TYR A 40 6.75 1.92 -30.16
N ARG A 41 5.44 2.05 -30.40
CA ARG A 41 4.70 1.09 -31.24
C ARG A 41 5.17 1.10 -32.70
N ALA A 42 5.59 2.26 -33.21
CA ALA A 42 6.17 2.35 -34.54
C ALA A 42 7.53 1.62 -34.64
N PHE A 43 8.42 1.83 -33.64
CA PHE A 43 9.71 1.11 -33.59
C PHE A 43 9.51 -0.40 -33.45
N LYS A 44 8.58 -0.81 -32.59
CA LYS A 44 8.25 -2.22 -32.40
C LYS A 44 7.72 -2.88 -33.68
N LEU A 45 6.82 -2.20 -34.39
CA LEU A 45 6.28 -2.71 -35.66
C LEU A 45 7.40 -2.87 -36.72
N GLU A 46 8.31 -1.89 -36.83
CA GLU A 46 9.47 -1.96 -37.74
C GLU A 46 10.38 -3.14 -37.33
N ALA A 47 10.71 -3.28 -36.05
CA ALA A 47 11.53 -4.37 -35.53
C ALA A 47 10.90 -5.75 -35.78
N ASP A 48 9.61 -5.90 -35.55
CA ASP A 48 8.88 -7.16 -35.77
C ASP A 48 8.82 -7.50 -37.29
N THR A 49 8.70 -6.50 -38.13
CA THR A 49 8.76 -6.66 -39.60
C THR A 49 10.14 -7.15 -40.05
N LEU A 50 11.22 -6.56 -39.50
CA LEU A 50 12.59 -6.98 -39.80
C LEU A 50 12.89 -8.39 -39.28
N ARG A 51 12.42 -8.72 -38.07
CA ARG A 51 12.54 -10.07 -37.50
C ARG A 51 11.81 -11.13 -38.35
N GLY A 52 10.58 -10.83 -38.78
CA GLY A 52 9.79 -11.69 -39.67
C GLY A 52 10.42 -11.89 -41.05
N GLY A 53 11.01 -10.83 -41.63
CA GLY A 53 11.67 -10.86 -42.92
C GLY A 53 12.98 -11.66 -42.94
N ARG A 54 13.71 -11.76 -41.82
CA ARG A 54 15.03 -12.38 -41.73
C ARG A 54 15.08 -13.82 -42.26
N ASN A 55 14.10 -14.65 -41.90
CA ASN A 55 14.04 -16.04 -42.32
C ASN A 55 13.77 -16.17 -43.84
N LYS A 56 12.98 -15.25 -44.40
CA LYS A 56 12.69 -15.20 -45.83
C LYS A 56 13.93 -14.83 -46.65
N LEU A 57 14.66 -13.79 -46.20
CA LEU A 57 15.92 -13.38 -46.85
C LEU A 57 17.00 -14.45 -46.76
N SER A 58 17.11 -15.15 -45.64
CA SER A 58 18.06 -16.27 -45.47
C SER A 58 17.78 -17.42 -46.45
N LYS A 59 16.51 -17.79 -46.63
CA LYS A 59 16.10 -18.79 -47.64
C LYS A 59 16.39 -18.32 -49.08
N GLN A 60 16.18 -17.02 -49.36
CA GLN A 60 16.46 -16.44 -50.68
C GLN A 60 17.95 -16.49 -51.02
N ILE A 61 18.84 -16.18 -50.06
CA ILE A 61 20.28 -16.32 -50.25
C ILE A 61 20.65 -17.75 -50.64
N GLY A 62 20.12 -18.75 -49.91
CA GLY A 62 20.36 -20.18 -50.22
C GLY A 62 19.91 -20.57 -51.62
N ALA A 63 18.73 -20.12 -52.04
CA ALA A 63 18.21 -20.40 -53.38
C ALA A 63 19.03 -19.73 -54.50
N LEU A 64 19.45 -18.45 -54.34
CA LEU A 64 20.28 -17.74 -55.29
C LEU A 64 21.68 -18.35 -55.42
N MET A 65 22.28 -18.79 -54.33
CA MET A 65 23.55 -19.50 -54.33
C MET A 65 23.45 -20.84 -55.07
N ALA A 66 22.39 -21.62 -54.86
CA ALA A 66 22.15 -22.86 -55.56
C ALA A 66 21.96 -22.67 -57.08
N GLN A 67 21.43 -21.51 -57.49
CA GLN A 67 21.26 -21.14 -58.89
C GLN A 67 22.52 -20.50 -59.52
N GLY A 68 23.62 -20.36 -58.79
CA GLY A 68 24.86 -19.74 -59.25
C GLY A 68 24.81 -18.21 -59.38
N LYS A 69 23.74 -17.55 -58.91
CA LYS A 69 23.49 -16.09 -58.98
C LYS A 69 24.19 -15.35 -57.83
N ARG A 70 25.52 -15.35 -57.86
CA ARG A 70 26.35 -14.83 -56.77
C ARG A 70 26.18 -13.36 -56.49
N GLU A 71 26.08 -12.50 -57.54
CA GLU A 71 25.87 -11.05 -57.34
C GLU A 71 24.54 -10.72 -56.66
N GLU A 72 23.45 -11.38 -57.11
CA GLU A 72 22.15 -11.24 -56.47
C GLU A 72 22.16 -11.73 -54.99
N ALA A 73 22.86 -12.84 -54.71
CA ALA A 73 23.04 -13.34 -53.37
C ALA A 73 23.81 -12.36 -52.45
N GLU A 74 24.87 -11.71 -52.98
CA GLU A 74 25.62 -10.68 -52.24
C GLU A 74 24.78 -9.43 -51.97
N ALA A 75 23.93 -9.01 -52.89
CA ALA A 75 22.99 -7.91 -52.67
C ALA A 75 22.00 -8.22 -51.52
N VAL A 76 21.45 -9.44 -51.45
CA VAL A 76 20.56 -9.87 -50.36
C VAL A 76 21.32 -10.00 -49.05
N LYS A 77 22.58 -10.46 -49.05
CA LYS A 77 23.43 -10.47 -47.84
C LYS A 77 23.67 -9.06 -47.28
N ALA A 78 23.93 -8.09 -48.18
CA ALA A 78 24.09 -6.69 -47.81
C ALA A 78 22.79 -6.11 -47.19
N GLU A 79 21.61 -6.51 -47.70
CA GLU A 79 20.33 -6.16 -47.12
C GLU A 79 20.16 -6.76 -45.73
N VAL A 80 20.46 -8.05 -45.57
CA VAL A 80 20.44 -8.72 -44.22
C VAL A 80 21.32 -8.00 -43.22
N SER A 81 22.53 -7.57 -43.67
CA SER A 81 23.46 -6.83 -42.80
C SER A 81 22.92 -5.46 -42.39
N ARG A 82 22.31 -4.71 -43.33
CA ARG A 82 21.65 -3.43 -43.01
C ARG A 82 20.46 -3.63 -42.04
N ASN A 83 19.62 -4.63 -42.29
CA ASN A 83 18.47 -4.94 -41.45
C ASN A 83 18.91 -5.37 -40.05
N ALA A 84 20.01 -6.12 -39.91
CA ALA A 84 20.56 -6.50 -38.61
C ALA A 84 21.05 -5.28 -37.81
N LYS A 85 21.73 -4.31 -38.44
CA LYS A 85 22.13 -3.05 -37.79
C LYS A 85 20.92 -2.24 -37.37
N ARG A 86 19.93 -2.07 -38.27
CA ARG A 86 18.72 -1.35 -37.94
C ARG A 86 17.92 -1.99 -36.84
N LEU A 87 17.84 -3.33 -36.81
CA LEU A 87 17.18 -4.08 -35.72
C LEU A 87 17.86 -3.82 -34.38
N ALA A 88 19.19 -3.83 -34.32
CA ALA A 88 19.93 -3.53 -33.09
C ALA A 88 19.66 -2.09 -32.59
N GLU A 89 19.59 -1.11 -33.48
CA GLU A 89 19.21 0.28 -33.15
C GLU A 89 17.78 0.34 -32.58
N LEU A 90 16.83 -0.36 -33.22
CA LEU A 90 15.44 -0.39 -32.78
C LEU A 90 15.28 -1.07 -31.41
N GLU A 91 16.03 -2.13 -31.13
CA GLU A 91 16.02 -2.81 -29.83
C GLU A 91 16.46 -1.88 -28.69
N VAL A 92 17.48 -1.05 -28.92
CA VAL A 92 17.89 -0.01 -27.97
C VAL A 92 16.80 1.04 -27.77
N LEU A 93 16.17 1.50 -28.87
CA LEU A 93 15.07 2.47 -28.80
C LEU A 93 13.84 1.88 -28.10
N GLU A 94 13.49 0.62 -28.37
CA GLU A 94 12.38 -0.07 -27.68
C GLU A 94 12.60 -0.05 -26.16
N GLU A 95 13.79 -0.42 -25.69
CA GLU A 95 14.14 -0.44 -24.26
C GLU A 95 14.10 0.98 -23.65
N GLU A 96 14.69 1.97 -24.33
CA GLU A 96 14.72 3.36 -23.88
C GLU A 96 13.31 3.93 -23.74
N TYR A 97 12.45 3.71 -24.73
CA TYR A 97 11.07 4.23 -24.71
C TYR A 97 10.19 3.50 -23.72
N GLN A 98 10.34 2.19 -23.55
CA GLN A 98 9.66 1.43 -22.50
C GLN A 98 9.98 1.99 -21.12
N GLU A 99 11.25 2.28 -20.84
CA GLU A 99 11.66 2.81 -19.55
C GLU A 99 11.13 4.25 -19.32
N LYS A 100 11.14 5.11 -20.36
CA LYS A 100 10.54 6.45 -20.26
C LYS A 100 9.03 6.38 -19.98
N ILE A 101 8.31 5.56 -20.75
CA ILE A 101 6.87 5.37 -20.58
C ILE A 101 6.59 4.85 -19.18
N LYS A 102 7.31 3.84 -18.72
CA LYS A 102 7.15 3.25 -17.38
C LYS A 102 7.33 4.30 -16.28
N LYS A 103 8.37 5.13 -16.35
CA LYS A 103 8.63 6.20 -15.37
C LYS A 103 7.47 7.17 -15.25
N ILE A 104 6.93 7.63 -16.39
CA ILE A 104 5.81 8.56 -16.40
C ILE A 104 4.52 7.88 -15.90
N MET A 105 4.24 6.68 -16.39
CA MET A 105 3.06 5.89 -15.96
C MET A 105 3.05 5.59 -14.46
N MET A 106 4.20 5.53 -13.82
CA MET A 106 4.30 5.37 -12.36
C MET A 106 3.97 6.65 -11.57
N ILE A 107 3.96 7.81 -12.23
CA ILE A 107 3.63 9.12 -11.63
C ILE A 107 2.14 9.45 -11.83
N ILE A 108 1.53 9.01 -12.94
CA ILE A 108 0.12 9.22 -13.21
C ILE A 108 -0.72 8.46 -12.16
N PRO A 109 -1.65 9.14 -11.45
CA PRO A 109 -2.45 8.52 -10.41
C PRO A 109 -3.43 7.50 -10.97
N ASN A 110 -3.82 6.53 -10.14
CA ASN A 110 -4.87 5.56 -10.47
C ASN A 110 -6.22 6.27 -10.63
N ILE A 111 -7.12 5.65 -11.37
CA ILE A 111 -8.48 6.17 -11.55
C ILE A 111 -9.26 5.91 -10.26
N ILE A 112 -9.81 6.96 -9.69
CA ILE A 112 -10.64 6.86 -8.48
C ILE A 112 -12.01 6.26 -8.80
N ASP A 113 -12.58 5.57 -7.82
CA ASP A 113 -13.95 5.05 -7.91
C ASP A 113 -14.96 6.21 -8.08
N PRO A 114 -15.99 6.07 -8.91
CA PRO A 114 -16.99 7.13 -9.11
C PRO A 114 -17.73 7.56 -7.84
N SER A 115 -17.76 6.72 -6.80
CA SER A 115 -18.37 7.05 -5.51
C SER A 115 -17.50 7.93 -4.61
N VAL A 116 -16.21 8.10 -4.92
CA VAL A 116 -15.29 8.90 -4.12
C VAL A 116 -15.71 10.38 -4.11
N PRO A 117 -15.90 10.98 -2.94
CA PRO A 117 -16.24 12.41 -2.86
C PRO A 117 -15.12 13.28 -3.42
N ILE A 118 -15.47 14.32 -4.17
CA ILE A 118 -14.49 15.27 -4.68
C ILE A 118 -14.21 16.31 -3.60
N GLY A 119 -12.96 16.38 -3.14
CA GLY A 119 -12.49 17.29 -2.11
C GLY A 119 -11.00 17.48 -2.22
N LYS A 120 -10.47 18.57 -1.65
CA LYS A 120 -9.09 19.01 -1.84
C LYS A 120 -8.10 18.31 -0.89
N ASP A 121 -8.49 18.09 0.35
CA ASP A 121 -7.65 17.55 1.41
C ASP A 121 -8.51 16.83 2.47
N ASP A 122 -7.86 16.27 3.50
CA ASP A 122 -8.46 15.49 4.57
C ASP A 122 -9.61 16.19 5.33
N SER A 123 -9.64 17.52 5.34
CA SER A 123 -10.71 18.30 5.97
C SER A 123 -12.07 18.13 5.26
N GLU A 124 -12.06 17.65 4.01
CA GLU A 124 -13.25 17.41 3.19
C GLU A 124 -13.63 15.92 3.10
N ASN A 125 -12.99 15.07 3.92
CA ASN A 125 -13.38 13.67 4.07
C ASN A 125 -14.79 13.55 4.65
N VAL A 126 -15.57 12.58 4.17
CA VAL A 126 -16.98 12.45 4.48
C VAL A 126 -17.22 11.39 5.55
N GLU A 127 -17.83 11.78 6.68
CA GLU A 127 -18.25 10.85 7.71
C GLU A 127 -19.34 9.92 7.19
N VAL A 128 -19.08 8.60 7.21
CA VAL A 128 -20.02 7.58 6.73
C VAL A 128 -20.88 7.06 7.87
N GLN A 129 -20.24 6.64 8.96
CA GLN A 129 -20.95 6.02 10.09
C GLN A 129 -20.19 6.16 11.40
N LYS A 130 -20.94 6.20 12.52
CA LYS A 130 -20.44 6.11 13.89
C LYS A 130 -20.86 4.81 14.54
N TYR A 131 -20.00 4.29 15.40
CA TYR A 131 -20.19 3.05 16.15
C TYR A 131 -19.84 3.29 17.63
N GLY A 132 -20.75 2.96 18.51
CA GLY A 132 -20.62 3.24 19.94
C GLY A 132 -20.89 4.70 20.27
N GLU A 133 -21.18 4.95 21.55
CA GLU A 133 -21.50 6.30 22.06
C GLU A 133 -20.23 6.95 22.61
N PRO A 134 -19.78 8.07 22.05
CA PRO A 134 -18.63 8.79 22.56
C PRO A 134 -18.98 9.41 23.93
N THR A 135 -18.20 9.07 24.95
CA THR A 135 -18.38 9.59 26.30
C THR A 135 -17.21 10.48 26.71
N VAL A 136 -17.49 11.45 27.57
CA VAL A 136 -16.47 12.28 28.24
C VAL A 136 -16.69 12.15 29.73
N PRO A 137 -15.75 11.60 30.50
CA PRO A 137 -15.91 11.47 31.95
C PRO A 137 -15.86 12.84 32.63
N GLU A 138 -16.36 12.91 33.88
CA GLU A 138 -16.33 14.13 34.68
C GLU A 138 -14.93 14.44 35.23
N TYR A 139 -14.00 13.46 35.24
CA TYR A 139 -12.61 13.64 35.67
C TYR A 139 -11.71 13.96 34.47
N GLU A 140 -10.60 14.62 34.75
CA GLU A 140 -9.58 14.93 33.76
C GLU A 140 -8.83 13.68 33.32
N ILE A 141 -8.68 13.51 31.99
CA ILE A 141 -7.85 12.46 31.41
C ILE A 141 -6.49 13.10 31.06
N PRO A 142 -5.40 12.64 31.71
CA PRO A 142 -4.04 13.12 31.40
C PRO A 142 -3.63 12.75 29.98
N TYR A 143 -2.53 13.33 29.52
CA TYR A 143 -1.92 12.96 28.26
C TYR A 143 -1.46 11.49 28.31
N HIS A 144 -1.54 10.77 27.19
CA HIS A 144 -1.31 9.32 27.18
C HIS A 144 0.06 8.89 27.73
N THR A 145 1.12 9.72 27.54
CA THR A 145 2.43 9.44 28.13
C THR A 145 2.41 9.59 29.66
N GLU A 146 1.69 10.58 30.18
CA GLU A 146 1.54 10.77 31.62
C GLU A 146 0.77 9.60 32.27
N ILE A 147 -0.26 9.07 31.59
CA ILE A 147 -0.96 7.86 32.03
C ILE A 147 0.01 6.68 32.08
N MET A 148 0.79 6.47 31.02
CA MET A 148 1.76 5.37 30.96
C MET A 148 2.92 5.54 31.96
N GLU A 149 3.41 6.75 32.19
CA GLU A 149 4.43 7.06 33.20
C GLU A 149 3.91 6.78 34.60
N ALA A 150 2.68 7.21 34.91
CA ALA A 150 2.03 6.94 36.20
C ALA A 150 1.88 5.44 36.51
N LEU A 151 1.80 4.60 35.48
CA LEU A 151 1.75 3.15 35.54
C LEU A 151 3.14 2.50 35.40
N SER A 152 4.24 3.28 35.39
CA SER A 152 5.62 2.82 35.14
C SER A 152 5.74 2.00 33.87
N GLY A 153 4.99 2.39 32.83
CA GLY A 153 4.80 1.64 31.61
C GLY A 153 5.54 2.17 30.39
N ILE A 154 6.19 3.33 30.48
CA ILE A 154 6.95 3.93 29.36
C ILE A 154 8.22 4.62 29.86
N ASP A 155 9.28 4.59 29.04
CA ASP A 155 10.53 5.33 29.26
C ASP A 155 11.01 5.97 27.94
N LEU A 156 10.66 7.23 27.75
CA LEU A 156 11.04 8.01 26.57
C LEU A 156 12.46 8.56 26.69
N ASP A 157 12.96 8.82 27.89
CA ASP A 157 14.29 9.39 28.10
C ASP A 157 15.40 8.39 27.78
N SER A 158 15.23 7.14 28.18
CA SER A 158 16.17 6.08 27.78
C SER A 158 16.09 5.79 26.30
N ALA A 159 14.90 5.82 25.71
CA ALA A 159 14.74 5.64 24.25
C ALA A 159 15.46 6.73 23.47
N ARG A 160 15.37 8.01 23.93
CA ARG A 160 16.07 9.12 23.32
C ARG A 160 17.59 8.96 23.35
N LYS A 161 18.14 8.43 24.44
CA LYS A 161 19.59 8.16 24.57
C LYS A 161 20.06 7.06 23.60
N VAL A 162 19.21 6.05 23.36
CA VAL A 162 19.58 4.88 22.54
C VAL A 162 19.36 5.12 21.06
N ALA A 163 18.22 5.71 20.68
CA ALA A 163 17.78 5.76 19.28
C ALA A 163 17.37 7.17 18.80
N GLY A 164 17.32 8.15 19.70
CA GLY A 164 16.83 9.50 19.39
C GLY A 164 15.34 9.68 19.67
N ASN A 165 14.77 10.78 19.17
CA ASN A 165 13.35 11.06 19.32
C ASN A 165 12.52 10.13 18.39
N GLY A 166 11.25 9.91 18.74
CA GLY A 166 10.34 9.07 17.96
C GLY A 166 10.50 7.58 18.20
N PHE A 167 11.14 7.21 19.32
CA PHE A 167 11.24 5.83 19.82
C PHE A 167 10.74 5.76 21.27
N TYR A 168 10.48 4.56 21.77
CA TYR A 168 9.99 4.34 23.12
C TYR A 168 10.51 3.02 23.70
N TYR A 169 10.55 2.92 25.01
CA TYR A 169 10.50 1.66 25.74
C TYR A 169 9.13 1.52 26.37
N LEU A 170 8.41 0.44 26.10
CA LEU A 170 7.24 0.04 26.89
C LEU A 170 7.66 -0.96 27.94
N MET A 171 7.06 -0.88 29.12
CA MET A 171 7.43 -1.70 30.26
C MET A 171 6.21 -2.21 31.02
N GLY A 172 6.41 -3.27 31.82
CA GLY A 172 5.42 -3.78 32.75
C GLY A 172 4.09 -4.14 32.09
N ASP A 173 2.99 -3.72 32.73
CA ASP A 173 1.65 -4.03 32.24
C ASP A 173 1.28 -3.29 30.95
N ILE A 174 1.88 -2.15 30.67
CA ILE A 174 1.68 -1.44 29.37
C ILE A 174 2.33 -2.22 28.22
N ALA A 175 3.56 -2.73 28.40
CA ALA A 175 4.19 -3.60 27.41
C ALA A 175 3.40 -4.89 27.19
N ARG A 176 2.85 -5.46 28.27
CA ARG A 176 1.97 -6.62 28.19
C ARG A 176 0.67 -6.29 27.45
N LEU A 177 0.05 -5.15 27.73
CA LEU A 177 -1.16 -4.68 27.05
C LEU A 177 -0.91 -4.54 25.55
N HIS A 178 0.19 -3.91 25.15
CA HIS A 178 0.60 -3.78 23.77
C HIS A 178 0.69 -5.15 23.05
N SER A 179 1.41 -6.11 23.65
CA SER A 179 1.55 -7.45 23.06
C SER A 179 0.23 -8.22 23.06
N SER A 180 -0.63 -8.00 24.08
CA SER A 180 -1.94 -8.61 24.19
C SER A 180 -2.90 -8.12 23.10
N ILE A 181 -2.89 -6.83 22.77
CA ILE A 181 -3.68 -6.25 21.69
C ILE A 181 -3.29 -6.88 20.34
N ILE A 182 -1.98 -7.04 20.07
CA ILE A 182 -1.49 -7.70 18.84
C ILE A 182 -1.94 -9.17 18.80
N SER A 183 -1.78 -9.90 19.91
CA SER A 183 -2.14 -11.32 19.97
C SER A 183 -3.64 -11.52 19.79
N TYR A 184 -4.45 -10.69 20.41
CA TYR A 184 -5.90 -10.69 20.23
C TYR A 184 -6.29 -10.36 18.79
N ALA A 185 -5.71 -9.31 18.21
CA ALA A 185 -6.01 -8.91 16.82
C ALA A 185 -5.63 -10.01 15.82
N ARG A 186 -4.51 -10.71 16.03
CA ARG A 186 -4.11 -11.86 15.21
C ARG A 186 -5.17 -12.96 15.25
N ASP A 187 -5.56 -13.39 16.46
CA ASP A 187 -6.51 -14.50 16.64
C ASP A 187 -7.89 -14.09 16.10
N PHE A 188 -8.32 -12.85 16.34
CA PHE A 188 -9.54 -12.27 15.82
C PHE A 188 -9.62 -12.34 14.27
N MET A 189 -8.50 -12.13 13.57
CA MET A 189 -8.44 -12.24 12.11
C MET A 189 -8.39 -13.69 11.62
N ILE A 190 -7.68 -14.58 12.35
CA ILE A 190 -7.68 -16.02 12.03
C ILE A 190 -9.10 -16.58 12.13
N ASP A 191 -9.84 -16.23 13.19
CA ASP A 191 -11.22 -16.66 13.40
C ASP A 191 -12.17 -16.14 12.30
N ARG A 192 -11.81 -15.07 11.59
CA ARG A 192 -12.51 -14.53 10.43
C ARG A 192 -12.06 -15.12 9.09
N GLY A 193 -11.24 -16.17 9.11
CA GLY A 193 -10.82 -16.91 7.93
C GLY A 193 -9.61 -16.33 7.19
N PHE A 194 -8.87 -15.40 7.80
CA PHE A 194 -7.62 -14.91 7.23
C PHE A 194 -6.48 -15.87 7.54
N THR A 195 -5.65 -16.14 6.55
CA THR A 195 -4.42 -16.91 6.73
C THR A 195 -3.35 -16.03 7.39
N TYR A 196 -2.91 -16.41 8.59
CA TYR A 196 -1.82 -15.72 9.27
C TYR A 196 -0.48 -16.07 8.64
N CYS A 197 0.33 -15.06 8.35
CA CYS A 197 1.68 -15.23 7.84
C CYS A 197 2.68 -14.28 8.52
N ILE A 198 3.94 -14.69 8.57
CA ILE A 198 5.07 -13.86 9.01
C ILE A 198 5.93 -13.60 7.77
N PRO A 199 5.89 -12.39 7.23
CA PRO A 199 6.61 -12.04 6.00
C PRO A 199 8.03 -11.56 6.31
N PRO A 200 8.91 -11.43 5.29
CA PRO A 200 10.16 -10.68 5.42
C PRO A 200 9.91 -9.23 5.84
N PHE A 201 10.75 -8.70 6.75
CA PHE A 201 10.65 -7.30 7.21
C PHE A 201 11.59 -6.36 6.44
N MET A 202 12.34 -6.91 5.48
CA MET A 202 13.13 -6.17 4.50
C MET A 202 12.75 -6.63 3.09
N ILE A 203 12.63 -5.67 2.18
CA ILE A 203 12.18 -5.91 0.81
C ILE A 203 13.08 -5.19 -0.20
N ARG A 204 13.15 -5.71 -1.42
CA ARG A 204 13.92 -5.11 -2.52
C ARG A 204 13.23 -3.89 -3.10
N SER A 205 14.01 -3.01 -3.75
CA SER A 205 13.52 -1.80 -4.42
C SER A 205 12.38 -2.06 -5.40
N GLU A 206 12.42 -3.18 -6.12
CA GLU A 206 11.36 -3.56 -7.06
C GLU A 206 10.01 -3.77 -6.37
N VAL A 207 10.00 -4.40 -5.18
CA VAL A 207 8.77 -4.55 -4.39
C VAL A 207 8.32 -3.18 -3.86
N VAL A 208 9.24 -2.35 -3.32
CA VAL A 208 8.91 -1.01 -2.83
C VAL A 208 8.22 -0.19 -3.91
N THR A 209 8.81 -0.09 -5.09
CA THR A 209 8.25 0.68 -6.22
C THR A 209 6.97 0.06 -6.80
N GLY A 210 6.75 -1.22 -6.54
CA GLY A 210 5.52 -1.92 -6.90
C GLY A 210 4.33 -1.56 -6.00
N VAL A 211 4.56 -1.32 -4.71
CA VAL A 211 3.49 -1.16 -3.71
C VAL A 211 3.19 0.29 -3.34
N MET A 212 4.09 1.25 -3.62
CA MET A 212 3.90 2.67 -3.29
C MET A 212 4.43 3.60 -4.39
N SER A 213 4.12 4.89 -4.28
CA SER A 213 4.69 5.92 -5.15
C SER A 213 6.15 6.24 -4.78
N PHE A 214 6.88 6.86 -5.71
CA PHE A 214 8.25 7.31 -5.44
C PHE A 214 8.32 8.35 -4.32
N ALA A 215 7.35 9.25 -4.25
CA ALA A 215 7.28 10.27 -3.21
C ALA A 215 7.08 9.65 -1.82
N GLU A 216 6.17 8.70 -1.70
CA GLU A 216 5.96 7.93 -0.46
C GLU A 216 7.21 7.14 -0.06
N MET A 217 7.87 6.49 -1.02
CA MET A 217 9.11 5.75 -0.79
C MET A 217 10.19 6.65 -0.19
N GLU A 218 10.42 7.84 -0.75
CA GLU A 218 11.43 8.78 -0.27
C GLU A 218 11.11 9.32 1.12
N ALA A 219 9.84 9.65 1.37
CA ALA A 219 9.37 10.20 2.64
C ALA A 219 9.35 9.17 3.78
N MET A 220 9.07 7.90 3.46
CA MET A 220 8.77 6.87 4.45
C MET A 220 9.89 5.85 4.67
N MET A 221 10.55 5.35 3.61
CA MET A 221 11.33 4.12 3.68
C MET A 221 12.76 4.31 4.17
N TYR A 222 13.20 3.49 5.14
CA TYR A 222 14.61 3.32 5.47
C TYR A 222 15.27 2.36 4.50
N LYS A 223 16.39 2.77 3.88
CA LYS A 223 17.22 1.94 3.02
C LYS A 223 18.42 1.41 3.79
N ILE A 224 18.78 0.16 3.58
CA ILE A 224 20.03 -0.43 4.09
C ILE A 224 21.18 0.02 3.19
N GLU A 225 22.21 0.59 3.81
CA GLU A 225 23.37 1.07 3.08
C GLU A 225 24.15 -0.11 2.48
N GLY A 226 24.54 0.03 1.20
CA GLY A 226 25.30 -1.00 0.47
C GLY A 226 24.48 -2.17 -0.07
N GLU A 227 23.16 -2.22 0.22
CA GLU A 227 22.30 -3.32 -0.23
C GLU A 227 21.04 -2.81 -0.95
N ASP A 228 20.44 -3.67 -1.80
CA ASP A 228 19.10 -3.42 -2.37
C ASP A 228 18.03 -3.93 -1.42
N LEU A 229 18.03 -3.39 -0.18
CA LEU A 229 17.05 -3.71 0.85
C LEU A 229 16.52 -2.47 1.53
N TYR A 230 15.24 -2.51 1.88
CA TYR A 230 14.49 -1.47 2.58
C TYR A 230 13.73 -2.09 3.73
N LEU A 231 13.73 -1.44 4.90
CA LEU A 231 12.85 -1.82 6.01
C LEU A 231 11.40 -1.51 5.65
N ILE A 232 10.48 -2.44 5.94
CA ILE A 232 9.06 -2.25 5.62
C ILE A 232 8.42 -1.17 6.49
N GLY A 233 7.56 -0.35 5.90
CA GLY A 233 6.67 0.57 6.63
C GLY A 233 5.35 -0.05 7.06
N THR A 234 5.05 -1.26 6.54
CA THR A 234 3.86 -2.08 6.82
C THR A 234 4.10 -3.48 6.24
N SER A 235 3.50 -4.51 6.83
CA SER A 235 3.56 -5.87 6.28
C SER A 235 2.81 -6.02 4.95
N GLU A 236 1.91 -5.09 4.60
CA GLU A 236 1.30 -5.01 3.27
C GLU A 236 2.35 -5.14 2.17
N HIS A 237 3.46 -4.38 2.29
CA HIS A 237 4.52 -4.37 1.29
C HIS A 237 5.06 -5.76 0.98
N SER A 238 5.37 -6.53 2.01
CA SER A 238 5.89 -7.89 1.86
C SER A 238 4.81 -8.88 1.45
N MET A 239 3.59 -8.74 1.98
CA MET A 239 2.48 -9.63 1.65
C MET A 239 2.07 -9.51 0.18
N ILE A 240 2.03 -8.30 -0.36
CA ILE A 240 1.78 -8.09 -1.80
C ILE A 240 3.01 -8.51 -2.61
N GLY A 241 4.22 -8.19 -2.14
CA GLY A 241 5.48 -8.60 -2.76
C GLY A 241 5.64 -10.11 -2.93
N LYS A 242 4.98 -10.92 -2.07
CA LYS A 242 4.92 -12.38 -2.20
C LYS A 242 4.43 -12.85 -3.58
N TYR A 243 3.62 -12.04 -4.24
CA TYR A 243 3.00 -12.38 -5.53
C TYR A 243 3.73 -11.79 -6.75
N ILE A 244 4.90 -11.15 -6.57
CA ILE A 244 5.67 -10.61 -7.71
C ILE A 244 5.90 -11.69 -8.77
N ASP A 245 5.70 -11.35 -10.06
CA ASP A 245 5.83 -12.25 -11.21
C ASP A 245 4.99 -13.54 -11.14
N THR A 246 3.91 -13.53 -10.36
CA THR A 246 3.07 -14.71 -10.14
C THR A 246 1.82 -14.68 -11.01
N ILE A 247 1.43 -15.86 -11.51
CA ILE A 247 0.13 -16.10 -12.12
C ILE A 247 -0.68 -16.99 -11.16
N VAL A 248 -1.72 -16.42 -10.56
CA VAL A 248 -2.62 -17.10 -9.62
C VAL A 248 -3.76 -17.75 -10.40
N ASN A 249 -4.21 -18.93 -10.00
CA ASN A 249 -5.43 -19.50 -10.58
C ASN A 249 -6.65 -18.77 -10.03
N GLU A 250 -7.63 -18.54 -10.89
CA GLU A 250 -8.86 -17.83 -10.52
C GLU A 250 -9.65 -18.54 -9.42
N ASP A 251 -9.65 -19.88 -9.44
CA ASP A 251 -10.38 -20.70 -8.46
C ASP A 251 -9.73 -20.69 -7.05
N ASP A 252 -8.47 -20.26 -6.93
CA ASP A 252 -7.76 -20.12 -5.66
C ASP A 252 -8.05 -18.76 -4.96
N LEU A 253 -8.70 -17.82 -5.66
CA LEU A 253 -9.03 -16.50 -5.12
C LEU A 253 -10.35 -16.51 -4.32
N PRO A 254 -10.47 -15.69 -3.28
CA PRO A 254 -9.52 -14.67 -2.82
C PRO A 254 -8.41 -15.23 -1.92
N HIS A 255 -7.22 -14.62 -1.96
CA HIS A 255 -6.21 -14.82 -0.93
C HIS A 255 -6.36 -13.74 0.15
N ALA A 256 -6.88 -14.10 1.30
CA ALA A 256 -7.03 -13.22 2.45
C ALA A 256 -5.92 -13.53 3.48
N LEU A 257 -5.00 -12.60 3.67
CA LEU A 257 -3.83 -12.74 4.54
C LEU A 257 -3.90 -11.74 5.68
N THR A 258 -3.41 -12.15 6.85
CA THR A 258 -3.16 -11.24 7.98
C THR A 258 -1.76 -11.45 8.51
N SER A 259 -1.13 -10.38 8.98
CA SER A 259 0.27 -10.42 9.41
C SER A 259 0.55 -9.43 10.52
N TYR A 260 1.32 -9.87 11.50
CA TYR A 260 2.03 -8.99 12.42
C TYR A 260 3.39 -8.62 11.82
N SER A 261 3.77 -7.36 11.98
CA SER A 261 5.14 -6.92 11.70
C SER A 261 5.55 -5.70 12.52
N PRO A 262 6.86 -5.53 12.79
CA PRO A 262 7.41 -4.20 13.02
C PRO A 262 7.26 -3.37 11.75
N CYS A 263 7.11 -2.06 11.94
CA CYS A 263 6.99 -1.08 10.87
C CYS A 263 7.99 0.04 11.13
N PHE A 264 8.69 0.46 10.08
CA PHE A 264 9.73 1.48 10.17
C PHE A 264 9.41 2.64 9.22
N ARG A 265 9.28 3.87 9.76
CA ARG A 265 8.93 5.04 8.97
C ARG A 265 9.81 6.23 9.33
N LYS A 266 10.31 6.94 8.31
CA LYS A 266 11.10 8.16 8.52
C LYS A 266 10.29 9.33 9.06
N GLU A 267 8.96 9.30 8.86
CA GLU A 267 8.04 10.37 9.27
C GLU A 267 8.50 11.78 8.89
N LYS A 268 9.08 11.94 7.68
CA LYS A 268 9.55 13.23 7.20
C LYS A 268 8.38 14.19 7.00
N GLY A 269 8.49 15.40 7.56
CA GLY A 269 7.51 16.47 7.38
C GLY A 269 6.37 16.48 8.41
N ALA A 270 6.39 15.58 9.39
CA ALA A 270 5.44 15.58 10.48
C ALA A 270 5.81 16.66 11.53
N HIS A 271 4.88 17.58 11.81
CA HIS A 271 5.04 18.65 12.79
C HIS A 271 3.72 18.91 13.53
N GLY A 272 3.74 18.83 14.88
CA GLY A 272 2.61 19.20 15.72
C GLY A 272 2.71 18.75 17.18
N ILE A 273 1.94 19.37 18.08
CA ILE A 273 1.90 19.02 19.52
C ILE A 273 1.24 17.66 19.73
N GLU A 274 0.24 17.34 18.94
CA GLU A 274 -0.49 16.07 19.01
C GLU A 274 0.36 14.86 18.55
N GLU A 275 1.49 15.13 17.92
CA GLU A 275 2.43 14.10 17.43
C GLU A 275 3.48 13.68 18.47
N ARG A 276 3.41 14.23 19.70
CA ARG A 276 4.29 13.83 20.80
C ARG A 276 3.91 12.45 21.34
N GLY A 277 4.84 11.86 22.08
CA GLY A 277 4.63 10.56 22.73
C GLY A 277 4.70 9.41 21.73
N VAL A 278 3.64 8.60 21.64
CA VAL A 278 3.59 7.41 20.77
C VAL A 278 2.68 7.55 19.57
N TYR A 279 2.13 8.74 19.30
CA TYR A 279 1.20 8.94 18.19
C TYR A 279 1.90 8.82 16.82
N ARG A 280 3.09 9.44 16.68
CA ARG A 280 3.90 9.41 15.46
C ARG A 280 5.35 9.07 15.80
N ILE A 281 5.79 7.91 15.38
CA ILE A 281 7.05 7.28 15.79
C ILE A 281 7.72 6.56 14.62
N HIS A 282 9.05 6.43 14.70
CA HIS A 282 9.86 5.82 13.65
C HIS A 282 9.77 4.30 13.59
N GLN A 283 9.49 3.66 14.74
CA GLN A 283 9.33 2.22 14.87
C GLN A 283 8.08 1.90 15.68
N PHE A 284 7.20 1.10 15.10
CA PHE A 284 5.99 0.60 15.77
C PHE A 284 5.64 -0.79 15.26
N GLU A 285 4.64 -1.38 15.83
CA GLU A 285 4.14 -2.69 15.45
C GLU A 285 2.72 -2.58 14.91
N LYS A 286 2.36 -3.47 14.00
CA LYS A 286 1.05 -3.46 13.37
C LYS A 286 0.59 -4.87 13.02
N GLN A 287 -0.69 -5.16 13.26
CA GLN A 287 -1.41 -6.25 12.64
C GLN A 287 -2.13 -5.70 11.40
N GLU A 288 -1.87 -6.31 10.26
CA GLU A 288 -2.37 -5.88 8.96
C GLU A 288 -3.22 -6.97 8.32
N MET A 289 -4.12 -6.59 7.43
CA MET A 289 -4.84 -7.50 6.55
C MET A 289 -4.67 -7.08 5.10
N VAL A 290 -4.49 -8.08 4.22
CA VAL A 290 -4.31 -7.90 2.77
C VAL A 290 -5.17 -8.90 2.05
N VAL A 291 -5.81 -8.46 0.97
CA VAL A 291 -6.58 -9.32 0.08
C VAL A 291 -6.09 -9.18 -1.35
N VAL A 292 -5.87 -10.33 -2.00
CA VAL A 292 -5.69 -10.43 -3.45
C VAL A 292 -6.92 -11.12 -4.00
N CYS A 293 -7.67 -10.47 -4.88
CA CYS A 293 -8.96 -10.98 -5.34
C CYS A 293 -9.23 -10.64 -6.82
N LYS A 294 -10.36 -11.12 -7.31
CA LYS A 294 -10.91 -10.73 -8.61
C LYS A 294 -11.37 -9.27 -8.58
N PRO A 295 -11.35 -8.57 -9.74
CA PRO A 295 -11.84 -7.19 -9.82
C PRO A 295 -13.28 -7.02 -9.30
N GLU A 296 -14.18 -7.93 -9.65
CA GLU A 296 -15.59 -7.88 -9.26
C GLU A 296 -15.82 -8.09 -7.76
N ASP A 297 -14.90 -8.78 -7.06
CA ASP A 297 -14.99 -9.06 -5.63
C ASP A 297 -14.43 -7.93 -4.77
N SER A 298 -13.66 -7.01 -5.37
CA SER A 298 -12.94 -5.99 -4.59
C SER A 298 -13.84 -5.03 -3.81
N PRO A 299 -15.04 -4.62 -4.27
CA PRO A 299 -15.92 -3.78 -3.46
C PRO A 299 -16.41 -4.50 -2.18
N VAL A 300 -16.77 -5.78 -2.30
CA VAL A 300 -17.23 -6.58 -1.15
C VAL A 300 -16.10 -6.79 -0.13
N TRP A 301 -14.87 -7.04 -0.62
CA TRP A 301 -13.71 -7.18 0.26
C TRP A 301 -13.33 -5.86 0.91
N PHE A 302 -13.45 -4.75 0.21
CA PHE A 302 -13.22 -3.42 0.78
C PHE A 302 -14.12 -3.18 2.00
N ASP A 303 -15.41 -3.47 1.88
CA ASP A 303 -16.35 -3.32 2.99
C ASP A 303 -16.04 -4.27 4.16
N LYS A 304 -15.69 -5.51 3.89
CA LYS A 304 -15.28 -6.48 4.93
C LYS A 304 -14.03 -6.02 5.67
N LEU A 305 -13.07 -5.44 4.97
CA LEU A 305 -11.78 -5.05 5.57
C LEU A 305 -11.95 -3.93 6.59
N TRP A 306 -12.60 -2.82 6.24
CA TRP A 306 -12.78 -1.74 7.21
C TRP A 306 -13.73 -2.14 8.35
N GLN A 307 -14.75 -2.96 8.08
CA GLN A 307 -15.65 -3.47 9.10
C GLN A 307 -14.92 -4.32 10.16
N ASN A 308 -13.92 -5.13 9.75
CA ASN A 308 -13.10 -5.90 10.70
C ASN A 308 -12.39 -5.01 11.73
N THR A 309 -11.86 -3.86 11.30
CA THR A 309 -11.25 -2.90 12.23
C THR A 309 -12.28 -2.29 13.17
N VAL A 310 -13.43 -1.85 12.64
CA VAL A 310 -14.54 -1.35 13.47
C VAL A 310 -14.96 -2.37 14.52
N ASP A 311 -15.15 -3.62 14.10
CA ASP A 311 -15.57 -4.70 15.00
C ASP A 311 -14.54 -4.97 16.09
N LEU A 312 -13.25 -4.98 15.77
CA LEU A 312 -12.18 -5.14 16.75
C LEU A 312 -12.25 -4.05 17.82
N PHE A 313 -12.32 -2.78 17.42
CA PHE A 313 -12.38 -1.65 18.36
C PHE A 313 -13.62 -1.71 19.25
N ARG A 314 -14.76 -2.12 18.69
CA ARG A 314 -16.00 -2.30 19.45
C ARG A 314 -15.90 -3.38 20.51
N THR A 315 -15.16 -4.48 20.26
CA THR A 315 -14.94 -5.52 21.30
C THR A 315 -14.06 -5.04 22.46
N LEU A 316 -13.39 -3.91 22.28
CA LEU A 316 -12.54 -3.26 23.29
C LEU A 316 -13.19 -2.01 23.89
N ASP A 317 -14.51 -1.85 23.69
CA ASP A 317 -15.33 -0.76 24.23
C ASP A 317 -14.84 0.64 23.78
N ILE A 318 -14.29 0.75 22.58
CA ILE A 318 -13.79 2.00 22.02
C ILE A 318 -14.73 2.48 20.91
N PRO A 319 -15.37 3.65 21.08
CA PRO A 319 -16.20 4.25 20.02
C PRO A 319 -15.34 4.64 18.83
N VAL A 320 -15.83 4.34 17.62
CA VAL A 320 -15.16 4.66 16.35
C VAL A 320 -16.13 5.29 15.36
N ARG A 321 -15.56 6.00 14.38
CA ARG A 321 -16.28 6.42 13.17
C ARG A 321 -15.50 6.04 11.93
N THR A 322 -16.17 6.06 10.79
CA THR A 322 -15.53 5.86 9.48
C THR A 322 -15.66 7.11 8.64
N LEU A 323 -14.56 7.49 7.97
CA LEU A 323 -14.50 8.61 7.03
C LEU A 323 -14.14 8.08 5.64
N GLU A 324 -14.95 8.38 4.63
CA GLU A 324 -14.55 8.15 3.25
C GLU A 324 -13.60 9.27 2.81
N CYS A 325 -12.40 8.89 2.39
CA CYS A 325 -11.39 9.84 1.94
C CYS A 325 -11.81 10.48 0.61
N CYS A 326 -11.71 11.79 0.53
CA CYS A 326 -11.98 12.54 -0.69
C CYS A 326 -10.83 12.39 -1.71
N SER A 327 -11.08 12.79 -2.94
CA SER A 327 -10.18 12.60 -4.07
C SER A 327 -8.80 13.22 -3.90
N GLY A 328 -8.68 14.37 -3.23
CA GLY A 328 -7.39 15.05 -2.98
C GLY A 328 -6.56 14.43 -1.87
N ASP A 329 -7.22 13.72 -0.92
CA ASP A 329 -6.55 13.00 0.16
C ASP A 329 -6.09 11.60 -0.24
N LEU A 330 -6.63 11.02 -1.32
CA LEU A 330 -6.24 9.70 -1.80
C LEU A 330 -4.80 9.69 -2.34
N ALA A 331 -3.96 8.79 -1.83
CA ALA A 331 -2.66 8.49 -2.42
C ALA A 331 -2.78 8.01 -3.89
N ASP A 332 -1.70 8.16 -4.68
CA ASP A 332 -1.74 7.98 -6.13
C ASP A 332 -2.17 6.57 -6.60
N LEU A 333 -1.91 5.54 -5.80
CA LEU A 333 -2.27 4.17 -6.16
C LEU A 333 -3.70 3.79 -5.76
N LYS A 334 -4.32 4.52 -4.85
CA LYS A 334 -5.63 4.18 -4.29
C LYS A 334 -6.76 4.51 -5.27
N VAL A 335 -7.69 3.58 -5.39
CA VAL A 335 -8.98 3.74 -6.09
C VAL A 335 -10.02 4.32 -5.14
N LYS A 336 -10.02 3.84 -3.90
CA LYS A 336 -10.93 4.24 -2.82
C LYS A 336 -10.27 3.98 -1.47
N SER A 337 -10.59 4.82 -0.47
CA SER A 337 -10.11 4.63 0.90
C SER A 337 -11.18 5.02 1.92
N ILE A 338 -11.22 4.29 3.03
CA ILE A 338 -11.98 4.64 4.23
C ILE A 338 -11.04 4.60 5.41
N ASP A 339 -10.99 5.70 6.17
CA ASP A 339 -10.29 5.76 7.43
C ASP A 339 -11.20 5.36 8.58
N VAL A 340 -10.66 4.62 9.53
CA VAL A 340 -11.30 4.33 10.80
C VAL A 340 -10.65 5.21 11.85
N GLU A 341 -11.49 5.99 12.55
CA GLU A 341 -11.04 6.88 13.61
C GLU A 341 -11.63 6.47 14.95
N ALA A 342 -10.82 6.50 16.01
CA ALA A 342 -11.24 6.22 17.39
C ALA A 342 -11.53 7.51 18.15
N TRP A 343 -12.48 7.45 19.08
CA TRP A 343 -12.82 8.55 19.96
C TRP A 343 -11.72 8.81 20.98
N SER A 344 -11.33 10.07 21.15
CA SER A 344 -10.50 10.56 22.24
C SER A 344 -11.35 11.37 23.22
N PRO A 345 -11.71 10.84 24.41
CA PRO A 345 -12.44 11.61 25.41
C PRO A 345 -11.66 12.84 25.92
N ARG A 346 -10.32 12.76 25.96
CA ARG A 346 -9.44 13.86 26.34
C ARG A 346 -9.52 15.03 25.35
N GLN A 347 -9.41 14.73 24.04
CA GLN A 347 -9.44 15.73 22.99
C GLN A 347 -10.85 16.12 22.57
N LYS A 348 -11.86 15.33 22.94
CA LYS A 348 -13.26 15.45 22.50
C LYS A 348 -13.40 15.42 20.98
N LYS A 349 -12.55 14.61 20.33
CA LYS A 349 -12.54 14.41 18.88
C LYS A 349 -12.12 12.98 18.52
N TYR A 350 -12.39 12.61 17.30
CA TYR A 350 -11.88 11.37 16.72
C TYR A 350 -10.49 11.58 16.13
N PHE A 351 -9.70 10.50 16.05
CA PHE A 351 -8.39 10.49 15.38
C PHE A 351 -8.16 9.15 14.67
N GLU A 352 -7.41 9.18 13.59
CA GLU A 352 -7.17 8.02 12.72
C GLU A 352 -6.41 6.91 13.46
N VAL A 353 -6.96 5.68 13.39
CA VAL A 353 -6.36 4.45 13.93
C VAL A 353 -6.15 3.36 12.88
N GLY A 354 -6.70 3.54 11.69
CA GLY A 354 -6.53 2.63 10.56
C GLY A 354 -7.04 3.23 9.28
N SER A 355 -6.49 2.80 8.14
CA SER A 355 -6.89 3.23 6.81
C SER A 355 -7.03 2.02 5.90
N CYS A 356 -8.26 1.79 5.43
CA CYS A 356 -8.60 0.76 4.47
C CYS A 356 -8.43 1.28 3.05
N SER A 357 -7.75 0.53 2.19
CA SER A 357 -7.47 0.95 0.83
C SER A 357 -7.82 -0.13 -0.19
N ASN A 358 -8.52 0.27 -1.24
CA ASN A 358 -8.64 -0.48 -2.48
C ASN A 358 -7.66 0.13 -3.50
N LEU A 359 -6.71 -0.66 -3.98
CA LEU A 359 -5.69 -0.24 -4.96
C LEU A 359 -6.07 -0.64 -6.40
N GLY A 360 -7.20 -1.34 -6.57
CA GLY A 360 -7.55 -1.93 -7.85
C GLY A 360 -6.41 -2.80 -8.37
N ASP A 361 -6.07 -2.67 -9.63
CA ASP A 361 -4.98 -3.41 -10.27
C ASP A 361 -3.61 -2.67 -10.26
N ALA A 362 -3.50 -1.53 -9.58
CA ALA A 362 -2.30 -0.69 -9.66
C ALA A 362 -1.03 -1.39 -9.20
N GLN A 363 -1.06 -2.06 -8.05
CA GLN A 363 0.07 -2.83 -7.52
C GLN A 363 0.31 -4.09 -8.35
N ALA A 364 -0.76 -4.77 -8.75
CA ALA A 364 -0.68 -5.98 -9.57
C ALA A 364 -0.02 -5.72 -10.93
N ARG A 365 -0.31 -4.59 -11.58
CA ARG A 365 0.37 -4.19 -12.83
C ARG A 365 1.85 -3.91 -12.62
N ARG A 366 2.22 -3.24 -11.53
CA ARG A 366 3.61 -2.93 -11.22
C ARG A 366 4.43 -4.19 -10.90
N LEU A 367 3.84 -5.12 -10.15
CA LEU A 367 4.47 -6.36 -9.69
C LEU A 367 4.17 -7.57 -10.61
N ARG A 368 3.43 -7.36 -11.72
CA ARG A 368 3.08 -8.40 -12.70
C ARG A 368 2.29 -9.57 -12.09
N ILE A 369 1.39 -9.26 -11.15
CA ILE A 369 0.49 -10.23 -10.50
C ILE A 369 -0.72 -10.48 -11.41
N ARG A 370 -0.77 -11.62 -12.06
CA ARG A 370 -1.84 -11.97 -12.99
C ARG A 370 -2.70 -13.10 -12.44
N VAL A 371 -3.92 -13.15 -12.93
CA VAL A 371 -4.86 -14.24 -12.67
C VAL A 371 -5.06 -15.00 -13.98
N ASN A 372 -5.03 -16.33 -13.89
CA ASN A 372 -5.37 -17.22 -15.01
C ASN A 372 -6.87 -17.52 -14.94
N GLY A 373 -7.66 -16.66 -15.58
CA GLY A 373 -9.12 -16.79 -15.65
C GLY A 373 -9.60 -17.61 -16.83
N LYS A 374 -10.89 -17.94 -16.83
CA LYS A 374 -11.55 -18.75 -17.89
C LYS A 374 -11.51 -18.08 -19.25
N ASP A 375 -11.64 -16.75 -19.29
CA ASP A 375 -11.67 -15.95 -20.52
C ASP A 375 -10.30 -15.34 -20.87
N GLY A 376 -9.24 -15.76 -20.17
CA GLY A 376 -7.88 -15.27 -20.37
C GLY A 376 -7.24 -14.68 -19.12
N LYS A 377 -6.03 -14.17 -19.28
CA LYS A 377 -5.27 -13.60 -18.16
C LYS A 377 -5.63 -12.15 -17.92
N TYR A 378 -5.84 -11.79 -16.65
CA TYR A 378 -6.08 -10.41 -16.20
C TYR A 378 -5.23 -10.08 -14.96
N PHE A 379 -5.21 -8.82 -14.53
CA PHE A 379 -4.54 -8.40 -13.30
C PHE A 379 -5.46 -8.54 -12.10
N ALA A 380 -4.92 -9.06 -11.00
CA ALA A 380 -5.63 -9.12 -9.72
C ALA A 380 -5.91 -7.71 -9.18
N HIS A 381 -6.93 -7.59 -8.33
CA HIS A 381 -7.08 -6.44 -7.44
C HIS A 381 -6.43 -6.71 -6.08
N THR A 382 -5.88 -5.66 -5.47
CA THR A 382 -5.26 -5.72 -4.15
C THR A 382 -5.90 -4.72 -3.21
N LEU A 383 -6.11 -5.15 -1.97
CA LEU A 383 -6.69 -4.34 -0.90
C LEU A 383 -5.89 -4.55 0.38
N ASN A 384 -5.87 -3.54 1.23
CA ASN A 384 -5.28 -3.64 2.56
C ASN A 384 -6.07 -2.84 3.58
N ASN A 385 -5.89 -3.20 4.85
CA ASN A 385 -6.33 -2.39 5.97
C ASN A 385 -5.53 -2.74 7.23
N THR A 386 -5.33 -1.75 8.07
CA THR A 386 -4.83 -1.94 9.42
C THR A 386 -5.89 -2.63 10.29
N VAL A 387 -5.58 -3.80 10.83
CA VAL A 387 -6.39 -4.40 11.90
C VAL A 387 -6.24 -3.58 13.17
N VAL A 388 -4.99 -3.38 13.59
CA VAL A 388 -4.61 -2.53 14.71
C VAL A 388 -3.15 -2.12 14.63
N ALA A 389 -2.87 -0.87 14.99
CA ALA A 389 -1.53 -0.35 15.27
C ALA A 389 -1.47 0.08 16.75
N PRO A 390 -0.86 -0.73 17.62
CA PRO A 390 -0.92 -0.53 19.07
C PRO A 390 -0.57 0.88 19.57
N PRO A 391 0.37 1.63 18.99
CA PRO A 391 0.66 2.96 19.50
C PRO A 391 -0.56 3.89 19.52
N ARG A 392 -1.29 3.98 18.39
CA ARG A 392 -2.53 4.77 18.34
C ARG A 392 -3.67 4.07 19.08
N MET A 393 -3.76 2.75 19.00
CA MET A 393 -4.71 1.96 19.78
C MET A 393 -4.49 2.19 21.28
N LEU A 394 -3.24 2.19 21.79
CA LEU A 394 -2.96 2.45 23.20
C LEU A 394 -3.48 3.81 23.67
N ILE A 395 -3.36 4.84 22.85
CA ILE A 395 -3.92 6.16 23.16
C ILE A 395 -5.44 6.05 23.36
N ALA A 396 -6.13 5.52 22.34
CA ALA A 396 -7.59 5.34 22.41
C ALA A 396 -7.99 4.43 23.57
N PHE A 397 -7.27 3.32 23.76
CA PHE A 397 -7.55 2.35 24.82
C PHE A 397 -7.42 2.94 26.21
N LEU A 398 -6.30 3.61 26.50
CA LEU A 398 -6.03 4.21 27.80
C LEU A 398 -7.04 5.31 28.12
N GLU A 399 -7.34 6.18 27.16
CA GLU A 399 -8.28 7.28 27.38
C GLU A 399 -9.74 6.81 27.58
N ASN A 400 -10.19 5.76 26.87
CA ASN A 400 -11.56 5.25 26.96
C ASN A 400 -11.77 4.28 28.14
N ASN A 401 -10.69 3.67 28.67
CA ASN A 401 -10.78 2.66 29.73
C ASN A 401 -10.21 3.12 31.08
N MET A 402 -9.81 4.40 31.21
CA MET A 402 -9.28 4.94 32.46
C MET A 402 -10.41 5.19 33.45
N ASN A 403 -10.16 4.87 34.72
CA ASN A 403 -11.01 5.20 35.85
C ASN A 403 -10.55 6.49 36.57
N ALA A 404 -11.40 7.05 37.40
CA ALA A 404 -11.11 8.29 38.17
C ALA A 404 -9.87 8.16 39.09
N ASP A 405 -9.53 6.96 39.55
CA ASP A 405 -8.34 6.68 40.33
C ASP A 405 -7.06 6.46 39.53
N GLY A 406 -7.17 6.58 38.18
CA GLY A 406 -6.09 6.37 37.24
C GLY A 406 -5.77 4.91 36.91
N SER A 407 -6.57 3.96 37.38
CA SER A 407 -6.51 2.58 36.92
C SER A 407 -7.12 2.40 35.54
N ILE A 408 -6.73 1.35 34.80
CA ILE A 408 -7.21 1.07 33.48
C ILE A 408 -7.99 -0.23 33.43
N ASN A 409 -9.25 -0.18 33.04
CA ASN A 409 -10.09 -1.37 32.83
C ASN A 409 -9.58 -2.18 31.61
N ILE A 410 -9.61 -3.51 31.75
CA ILE A 410 -9.31 -4.43 30.66
C ILE A 410 -10.61 -5.09 30.20
N PRO A 411 -11.10 -4.80 29.00
CA PRO A 411 -12.28 -5.44 28.43
C PRO A 411 -12.18 -6.97 28.44
N LYS A 412 -13.32 -7.63 28.61
CA LYS A 412 -13.37 -9.11 28.73
C LYS A 412 -12.66 -9.84 27.60
N ALA A 413 -12.78 -9.34 26.37
CA ALA A 413 -12.15 -9.93 25.20
C ALA A 413 -10.61 -9.98 25.32
N LEU A 414 -10.01 -9.02 26.02
CA LEU A 414 -8.55 -8.91 26.15
C LEU A 414 -7.99 -9.57 27.42
N GLN A 415 -8.83 -9.82 28.45
CA GLN A 415 -8.39 -10.40 29.72
C GLN A 415 -7.61 -11.73 29.56
N PRO A 416 -7.99 -12.69 28.69
CA PRO A 416 -7.22 -13.91 28.50
C PRO A 416 -5.76 -13.66 28.09
N TYR A 417 -5.53 -12.66 27.25
CA TYR A 417 -4.19 -12.25 26.79
C TYR A 417 -3.40 -11.48 27.85
N MET A 418 -4.12 -10.85 28.80
CA MET A 418 -3.55 -10.16 29.95
C MET A 418 -3.35 -11.09 31.18
N GLY A 419 -3.48 -12.43 30.98
CA GLY A 419 -3.35 -13.42 32.06
C GLY A 419 -4.46 -13.32 33.11
N GLY A 420 -5.67 -12.99 32.66
CA GLY A 420 -6.84 -12.86 33.49
C GLY A 420 -6.96 -11.54 34.24
N LYS A 421 -6.05 -10.58 34.08
CA LYS A 421 -6.17 -9.26 34.66
C LYS A 421 -7.37 -8.51 34.13
N ALA A 422 -8.22 -8.01 35.01
CA ALA A 422 -9.33 -7.14 34.68
C ALA A 422 -8.99 -5.64 34.83
N LEU A 423 -7.86 -5.34 35.51
CA LEU A 423 -7.46 -3.98 35.83
C LEU A 423 -5.93 -3.83 35.81
N ILE A 424 -5.44 -2.69 35.33
CA ILE A 424 -4.06 -2.23 35.51
C ILE A 424 -4.10 -1.09 36.52
N CYS A 425 -3.32 -1.21 37.61
CA CYS A 425 -3.25 -0.22 38.69
C CYS A 425 -1.85 0.36 38.81
N LYS A 426 -1.74 1.56 39.39
CA LYS A 426 -0.46 2.08 39.90
C LYS A 426 0.14 1.09 40.88
N LYS A 427 1.43 0.85 40.78
CA LYS A 427 2.19 0.04 41.72
C LYS A 427 2.50 0.83 43.01
#